data_66e3f9ab63f0362b8cc48f5c6a736711
#
_entry.id   66e3f9ab63f0362b8cc48f5c6a736711
#
_cell.length_a   1.000
_cell.length_b   1.000
_cell.length_c   1.000
_cell.angle_alpha   90.00
_cell.angle_beta   90.00
_cell.angle_gamma   90.00
#
_symmetry.space_group_name_H-M   'P 1'
#
loop_
_entity.id
_entity.type
_entity.pdbx_description
1 polymer ?
#
loop_
_entity_poly.entity_id
_entity_poly.type
_entity_poly.pdbx_seq_one_letter_code
_entity_poly.pdbx_strand_id
1 'polypeptide(L)'
;IWVCNNKLLRMVLNPFKPAKIPYSAAPYELNPYSFFGVGIAENMDDTQTLMNGFMRMAVDNAVLSGNLLIEIDETNLVPGQDMSIYPGKIFRRQSGAPGQAIFGTKFPNVSQENLQLFDKARQLADESTGLPSFSHGQTGITGIGRTASGISMLMGAASSSIKTVIKN
;
A
#
# COMPACT_ATOMS: atom_id res chain seq x y z
N ILE A 1 -22.99 25.79 -26.21
CA ILE A 1 -22.03 25.60 -27.30
C ILE A 1 -21.33 24.29 -27.09
N TRP A 2 -21.29 23.45 -28.11
CA TRP A 2 -20.62 22.13 -28.09
C TRP A 2 -19.41 22.20 -29.02
N VAL A 3 -18.24 21.96 -28.49
CA VAL A 3 -16.96 22.07 -29.22
C VAL A 3 -16.21 20.74 -29.05
N CYS A 4 -15.64 20.25 -30.15
CA CYS A 4 -14.75 19.08 -30.13
C CYS A 4 -13.55 19.39 -31.03
N ASN A 5 -12.32 19.19 -30.53
CA ASN A 5 -11.07 19.48 -31.25
C ASN A 5 -11.07 20.82 -31.99
N ASN A 6 -11.44 21.91 -31.30
CA ASN A 6 -11.58 23.27 -31.84
C ASN A 6 -12.64 23.44 -32.96
N LYS A 7 -13.46 22.45 -33.23
CA LYS A 7 -14.59 22.55 -34.15
C LYS A 7 -15.88 22.72 -33.39
N LEU A 8 -16.65 23.73 -33.77
CA LEU A 8 -17.99 23.97 -33.25
C LEU A 8 -18.95 22.92 -33.81
N LEU A 9 -19.52 22.08 -32.93
CA LEU A 9 -20.45 21.03 -33.30
C LEU A 9 -21.88 21.52 -33.27
N ARG A 10 -22.23 22.29 -32.24
CA ARG A 10 -23.61 22.77 -32.05
C ARG A 10 -23.61 24.07 -31.22
N MET A 11 -24.45 24.97 -31.61
CA MET A 11 -24.74 26.21 -30.88
C MET A 11 -26.26 26.36 -30.73
N VAL A 12 -26.75 26.41 -29.48
CA VAL A 12 -28.18 26.51 -29.16
C VAL A 12 -28.34 27.50 -28.02
N LEU A 13 -29.43 28.25 -28.00
CA LEU A 13 -29.79 29.10 -26.86
C LEU A 13 -30.13 28.23 -25.65
N ASN A 14 -29.82 28.71 -24.44
CA ASN A 14 -30.13 28.01 -23.19
C ASN A 14 -31.67 27.89 -23.04
N PRO A 15 -32.23 26.68 -22.99
CA PRO A 15 -33.67 26.47 -22.88
C PRO A 15 -34.23 26.74 -21.48
N PHE A 16 -33.40 26.90 -20.46
CA PHE A 16 -33.83 27.09 -19.08
C PHE A 16 -34.27 28.51 -18.80
N LYS A 17 -35.42 28.65 -18.13
CA LYS A 17 -35.92 29.97 -17.66
C LYS A 17 -36.24 29.84 -16.15
N PRO A 18 -35.58 30.62 -15.24
CA PRO A 18 -34.47 31.57 -15.54
C PRO A 18 -33.23 30.85 -16.07
N ALA A 19 -32.38 31.58 -16.80
CA ALA A 19 -31.17 31.01 -17.39
C ALA A 19 -30.26 30.41 -16.28
N LYS A 20 -30.12 29.08 -16.30
CA LYS A 20 -29.27 28.34 -15.38
C LYS A 20 -28.21 27.57 -16.16
N ILE A 21 -27.05 27.42 -15.57
CA ILE A 21 -26.00 26.51 -16.08
C ILE A 21 -26.48 25.10 -15.79
N PRO A 22 -26.61 24.21 -16.82
CA PRO A 22 -27.17 22.85 -16.63
C PRO A 22 -26.15 21.85 -16.08
N TYR A 23 -25.27 22.31 -15.23
CA TYR A 23 -24.25 21.48 -14.56
C TYR A 23 -24.35 21.68 -13.07
N SER A 24 -24.22 20.58 -12.34
CA SER A 24 -24.07 20.58 -10.88
C SER A 24 -22.63 20.16 -10.55
N ALA A 25 -22.00 20.83 -9.61
CA ALA A 25 -20.73 20.46 -9.07
C ALA A 25 -20.94 19.91 -7.66
N ALA A 26 -20.39 18.72 -7.37
CA ALA A 26 -20.43 18.11 -6.05
C ALA A 26 -18.99 17.70 -5.69
N PRO A 27 -18.24 18.54 -4.97
CA PRO A 27 -16.90 18.22 -4.53
C PRO A 27 -16.98 17.17 -3.39
N TYR A 28 -15.99 16.26 -3.35
CA TYR A 28 -15.89 15.29 -2.27
C TYR A 28 -15.58 15.99 -0.95
N GLU A 29 -14.56 16.82 -0.93
CA GLU A 29 -14.21 17.70 0.17
C GLU A 29 -14.12 19.14 -0.35
N LEU A 30 -14.75 20.07 0.37
CA LEU A 30 -14.79 21.48 -0.04
C LEU A 30 -13.43 22.15 0.16
N ASN A 31 -12.90 22.75 -0.90
CA ASN A 31 -11.73 23.61 -0.81
C ASN A 31 -12.22 25.08 -0.80
N PRO A 32 -12.03 25.84 0.30
CA PRO A 32 -12.52 27.20 0.42
C PRO A 32 -11.82 28.18 -0.54
N TYR A 33 -10.69 27.79 -1.12
CA TYR A 33 -9.89 28.66 -2.02
C TYR A 33 -10.01 28.28 -3.49
N SER A 34 -10.72 27.20 -3.84
CA SER A 34 -10.83 26.72 -5.20
C SER A 34 -12.24 26.22 -5.50
N PHE A 35 -12.67 26.36 -6.76
CA PHE A 35 -13.90 25.73 -7.24
C PHE A 35 -13.83 24.21 -7.23
N PHE A 36 -12.64 23.65 -7.45
CA PHE A 36 -12.41 22.22 -7.39
C PHE A 36 -12.11 21.82 -5.96
N GLY A 37 -12.81 20.80 -5.48
CA GLY A 37 -12.57 20.19 -4.17
C GLY A 37 -11.39 19.24 -4.18
N VAL A 38 -11.07 18.73 -2.99
CA VAL A 38 -10.06 17.69 -2.80
C VAL A 38 -10.72 16.33 -2.98
N GLY A 39 -10.08 15.44 -3.73
CA GLY A 39 -10.58 14.08 -3.99
C GLY A 39 -10.00 13.04 -3.02
N ILE A 40 -10.65 11.87 -2.93
CA ILE A 40 -10.15 10.74 -2.12
C ILE A 40 -8.74 10.33 -2.53
N ALA A 41 -8.46 10.29 -3.83
CA ALA A 41 -7.15 9.89 -4.34
C ALA A 41 -6.04 10.85 -3.88
N GLU A 42 -6.34 12.14 -3.81
CA GLU A 42 -5.40 13.16 -3.34
C GLU A 42 -5.12 13.01 -1.83
N ASN A 43 -6.16 12.73 -1.03
CA ASN A 43 -6.01 12.48 0.40
C ASN A 43 -5.26 11.18 0.71
N MET A 44 -5.29 10.20 -0.21
CA MET A 44 -4.62 8.91 -0.04
C MET A 44 -3.19 8.87 -0.56
N ASP A 45 -2.76 9.82 -1.36
CA ASP A 45 -1.51 9.74 -2.12
C ASP A 45 -0.28 9.52 -1.22
N ASP A 46 -0.15 10.32 -0.17
CA ASP A 46 0.93 10.19 0.81
C ASP A 46 0.92 8.84 1.51
N THR A 47 -0.26 8.39 1.94
CA THR A 47 -0.42 7.12 2.66
C THR A 47 -0.16 5.93 1.75
N GLN A 48 -0.59 6.00 0.49
CA GLN A 48 -0.31 4.98 -0.51
C GLN A 48 1.17 4.88 -0.83
N THR A 49 1.85 6.02 -0.94
CA THR A 49 3.31 6.08 -1.15
C THR A 49 4.04 5.41 0.01
N LEU A 50 3.61 5.67 1.25
CA LEU A 50 4.15 5.04 2.47
C LEU A 50 3.93 3.52 2.47
N MET A 51 2.72 3.05 2.17
CA MET A 51 2.41 1.61 2.07
C MET A 51 3.27 0.92 1.01
N ASN A 52 3.44 1.54 -0.16
CA ASN A 52 4.29 1.02 -1.23
C ASN A 52 5.76 0.92 -0.78
N GLY A 53 6.24 1.90 -0.01
CA GLY A 53 7.58 1.90 0.57
C GLY A 53 7.79 0.72 1.53
N PHE A 54 6.89 0.51 2.49
CA PHE A 54 6.99 -0.58 3.45
C PHE A 54 6.89 -1.95 2.78
N MET A 55 6.01 -2.10 1.79
CA MET A 55 5.89 -3.36 1.05
C MET A 55 7.19 -3.68 0.29
N ARG A 56 7.78 -2.71 -0.39
CA ARG A 56 9.06 -2.89 -1.09
C ARG A 56 10.17 -3.27 -0.10
N MET A 57 10.30 -2.56 1.02
CA MET A 57 11.29 -2.89 2.06
C MET A 57 11.08 -4.30 2.63
N ALA A 58 9.84 -4.73 2.82
CA ALA A 58 9.54 -6.10 3.27
C ALA A 58 10.00 -7.14 2.26
N VAL A 59 9.72 -6.93 0.97
CA VAL A 59 10.14 -7.84 -0.11
C VAL A 59 11.66 -7.86 -0.24
N ASP A 60 12.31 -6.70 -0.28
CA ASP A 60 13.76 -6.59 -0.40
C ASP A 60 14.47 -7.26 0.78
N ASN A 61 13.99 -7.02 2.00
CA ASN A 61 14.52 -7.68 3.18
C ASN A 61 14.29 -9.20 3.15
N ALA A 62 13.14 -9.67 2.69
CA ALA A 62 12.86 -11.10 2.56
C ALA A 62 13.83 -11.76 1.57
N VAL A 63 14.14 -11.11 0.45
CA VAL A 63 15.12 -11.58 -0.53
C VAL A 63 16.52 -11.62 0.07
N LEU A 64 16.95 -10.54 0.76
CA LEU A 64 18.27 -10.46 1.36
C LEU A 64 18.44 -11.46 2.52
N SER A 65 17.45 -11.55 3.42
CA SER A 65 17.51 -12.44 4.57
C SER A 65 17.29 -13.92 4.20
N GLY A 66 16.61 -14.18 3.08
CA GLY A 66 16.41 -15.52 2.54
C GLY A 66 17.67 -16.11 1.90
N ASN A 67 18.57 -15.25 1.42
CA ASN A 67 19.84 -15.66 0.81
C ASN A 67 20.94 -15.75 1.85
N LEU A 68 21.68 -16.84 1.80
CA LEU A 68 22.86 -17.03 2.63
C LEU A 68 24.04 -16.31 1.97
N LEU A 69 24.66 -15.38 2.70
CA LEU A 69 25.97 -14.89 2.34
C LEU A 69 27.03 -15.90 2.74
N ILE A 70 27.88 -16.29 1.81
CA ILE A 70 28.90 -17.28 2.04
C ILE A 70 30.25 -16.61 1.85
N GLU A 71 31.02 -16.61 2.90
CA GLU A 71 32.42 -16.22 2.91
C GLU A 71 33.28 -17.48 2.86
N ILE A 72 34.23 -17.52 1.93
CA ILE A 72 35.10 -18.66 1.70
C ILE A 72 36.57 -18.20 1.84
N ASP A 73 37.28 -18.85 2.73
CA ASP A 73 38.71 -18.70 2.84
C ASP A 73 39.40 -19.72 1.92
N GLU A 74 39.79 -19.26 0.74
CA GLU A 74 40.44 -20.09 -0.27
C GLU A 74 41.81 -20.63 0.19
N THR A 75 42.48 -19.97 1.15
CA THR A 75 43.80 -20.40 1.62
C THR A 75 43.72 -21.70 2.46
N ASN A 76 42.61 -21.94 3.09
CA ASN A 76 42.34 -23.12 3.90
C ASN A 76 41.69 -24.27 3.12
N LEU A 77 41.30 -24.06 1.86
CA LEU A 77 40.72 -25.06 1.01
C LEU A 77 41.74 -25.70 0.05
N VAL A 78 41.47 -26.93 -0.38
CA VAL A 78 42.28 -27.58 -1.43
C VAL A 78 42.12 -26.82 -2.74
N PRO A 79 43.24 -26.35 -3.36
CA PRO A 79 43.20 -25.61 -4.62
C PRO A 79 42.47 -26.38 -5.74
N GLY A 80 41.75 -25.67 -6.58
CA GLY A 80 41.12 -26.21 -7.79
C GLY A 80 39.81 -26.99 -7.58
N GLN A 81 39.21 -26.97 -6.37
CA GLN A 81 37.91 -27.57 -6.18
C GLN A 81 36.80 -26.61 -6.66
N ASP A 82 35.72 -27.21 -7.14
CA ASP A 82 34.53 -26.48 -7.56
C ASP A 82 33.89 -25.76 -6.35
N MET A 83 33.63 -24.44 -6.47
CA MET A 83 33.03 -23.59 -5.42
C MET A 83 31.50 -23.52 -5.50
N SER A 84 30.87 -24.19 -6.47
CA SER A 84 29.42 -24.23 -6.58
C SER A 84 28.80 -24.90 -5.35
N ILE A 85 27.71 -24.33 -4.81
CA ILE A 85 27.04 -24.80 -3.59
C ILE A 85 25.74 -25.50 -3.98
N TYR A 86 25.64 -26.78 -3.57
CA TYR A 86 24.44 -27.60 -3.73
C TYR A 86 24.27 -28.56 -2.55
N PRO A 87 23.07 -29.08 -2.30
CA PRO A 87 22.85 -30.02 -1.21
C PRO A 87 23.77 -31.24 -1.29
N GLY A 88 24.44 -31.57 -0.19
CA GLY A 88 25.39 -32.70 -0.12
C GLY A 88 26.79 -32.40 -0.65
N LYS A 89 27.12 -31.17 -1.03
CA LYS A 89 28.46 -30.76 -1.43
C LYS A 89 29.46 -30.98 -0.28
N ILE A 90 30.60 -31.59 -0.61
CA ILE A 90 31.71 -31.83 0.32
C ILE A 90 32.86 -30.91 -0.08
N PHE A 91 33.24 -30.01 0.81
CA PHE A 91 34.43 -29.19 0.66
C PHE A 91 35.62 -29.87 1.38
N ARG A 92 36.70 -30.00 0.67
CA ARG A 92 37.96 -30.57 1.23
C ARG A 92 38.85 -29.41 1.71
N ARG A 93 39.26 -29.52 2.94
CA ARG A 93 40.11 -28.52 3.60
C ARG A 93 41.57 -29.01 3.65
N GLN A 94 42.50 -28.09 3.46
CA GLN A 94 43.91 -28.36 3.53
C GLN A 94 44.48 -28.05 4.93
N SER A 95 43.97 -27.00 5.60
CA SER A 95 44.41 -26.55 6.91
C SER A 95 43.28 -25.88 7.70
N GLY A 96 43.57 -25.46 8.93
CA GLY A 96 42.61 -24.72 9.78
C GLY A 96 41.65 -25.61 10.58
N ALA A 97 40.87 -25.01 11.49
CA ALA A 97 39.84 -25.71 12.28
C ALA A 97 38.56 -25.93 11.50
N PRO A 98 37.70 -26.92 11.90
CA PRO A 98 36.38 -27.10 11.29
C PRO A 98 35.55 -25.82 11.36
N GLY A 99 34.91 -25.45 10.25
CA GLY A 99 34.05 -24.25 10.16
C GLY A 99 34.74 -22.93 9.88
N GLN A 100 36.09 -22.89 9.81
CA GLN A 100 36.82 -21.65 9.50
C GLN A 100 37.00 -21.38 8.00
N ALA A 101 36.95 -22.42 7.16
CA ALA A 101 37.17 -22.26 5.73
C ALA A 101 35.92 -21.75 4.97
N ILE A 102 34.74 -22.01 5.48
CA ILE A 102 33.48 -21.58 4.91
C ILE A 102 32.58 -21.09 6.03
N PHE A 103 32.18 -19.84 5.94
CA PHE A 103 31.31 -19.21 6.91
C PHE A 103 30.06 -18.67 6.22
N GLY A 104 28.89 -19.05 6.77
CA GLY A 104 27.60 -18.61 6.26
C GLY A 104 26.97 -17.57 7.19
N THR A 105 26.68 -16.41 6.68
CA THR A 105 26.01 -15.32 7.40
C THR A 105 24.66 -15.01 6.76
N LYS A 106 23.67 -14.71 7.57
CA LYS A 106 22.36 -14.23 7.11
C LYS A 106 22.13 -12.80 7.57
N PHE A 107 21.52 -11.99 6.72
CA PHE A 107 20.98 -10.71 7.15
C PHE A 107 19.81 -10.92 8.13
N PRO A 108 19.63 -10.01 9.11
CA PRO A 108 18.48 -10.08 10.00
C PRO A 108 17.18 -9.92 9.20
N ASN A 109 16.17 -10.74 9.52
CA ASN A 109 14.86 -10.65 8.90
C ASN A 109 14.01 -9.67 9.69
N VAL A 110 13.73 -8.50 9.12
CA VAL A 110 12.85 -7.44 9.64
C VAL A 110 11.59 -7.28 8.78
N SER A 111 11.27 -8.28 7.97
CA SER A 111 10.09 -8.22 7.09
C SER A 111 8.79 -8.14 7.88
N GLN A 112 8.73 -8.75 9.06
CA GLN A 112 7.54 -8.74 9.90
C GLN A 112 7.26 -7.33 10.46
N GLU A 113 8.28 -6.61 10.88
CA GLU A 113 8.17 -5.23 11.34
C GLU A 113 7.69 -4.31 10.20
N ASN A 114 8.23 -4.48 9.00
CA ASN A 114 7.79 -3.74 7.83
C ASN A 114 6.34 -4.02 7.46
N LEU A 115 5.87 -5.26 7.60
CA LEU A 115 4.46 -5.62 7.39
C LEU A 115 3.55 -5.02 8.47
N GLN A 116 4.01 -4.94 9.72
CA GLN A 116 3.26 -4.24 10.78
C GLN A 116 3.13 -2.74 10.49
N LEU A 117 4.20 -2.11 9.98
CA LEU A 117 4.16 -0.70 9.56
C LEU A 117 3.23 -0.50 8.37
N PHE A 118 3.22 -1.43 7.41
CA PHE A 118 2.27 -1.46 6.30
C PHE A 118 0.82 -1.51 6.81
N ASP A 119 0.51 -2.40 7.77
CA ASP A 119 -0.83 -2.50 8.35
C ASP A 119 -1.24 -1.21 9.09
N LYS A 120 -0.29 -0.54 9.75
CA LYS A 120 -0.53 0.77 10.37
C LYS A 120 -0.81 1.86 9.33
N ALA A 121 -0.03 1.89 8.25
CA ALA A 121 -0.27 2.82 7.16
C ALA A 121 -1.64 2.58 6.50
N ARG A 122 -2.05 1.31 6.35
CA ARG A 122 -3.38 0.96 5.87
C ARG A 122 -4.50 1.47 6.79
N GLN A 123 -4.33 1.34 8.12
CA GLN A 123 -5.30 1.91 9.07
C GLN A 123 -5.41 3.43 8.93
N LEU A 124 -4.28 4.14 8.75
CA LEU A 124 -4.27 5.58 8.49
C LEU A 124 -4.98 5.93 7.17
N ALA A 125 -4.85 5.10 6.12
CA ALA A 125 -5.59 5.28 4.89
C ALA A 125 -7.10 5.16 5.08
N ASP A 126 -7.55 4.15 5.82
CA ASP A 126 -8.97 3.96 6.16
C ASP A 126 -9.52 5.15 6.96
N GLU A 127 -8.74 5.69 7.90
CA GLU A 127 -9.10 6.87 8.70
C GLU A 127 -9.15 8.15 7.86
N SER A 128 -8.18 8.36 6.97
CA SER A 128 -8.10 9.56 6.14
C SER A 128 -9.22 9.64 5.10
N THR A 129 -9.64 8.49 4.57
CA THR A 129 -10.74 8.43 3.59
C THR A 129 -12.12 8.43 4.23
N GLY A 130 -12.23 8.12 5.52
CA GLY A 130 -13.50 7.92 6.21
C GLY A 130 -14.28 6.69 5.70
N LEU A 131 -13.62 5.81 4.94
CA LEU A 131 -14.18 4.56 4.42
C LEU A 131 -13.54 3.38 5.14
N PRO A 132 -14.02 3.03 6.33
CA PRO A 132 -13.40 1.97 7.11
C PRO A 132 -13.55 0.60 6.43
N SER A 133 -12.55 -0.26 6.64
CA SER A 133 -12.44 -1.58 5.99
C SER A 133 -13.64 -2.50 6.22
N PHE A 134 -14.38 -2.33 7.31
CA PHE A 134 -15.60 -3.10 7.55
C PHE A 134 -16.73 -2.77 6.57
N SER A 135 -16.74 -1.60 5.95
CA SER A 135 -17.73 -1.26 4.92
C SER A 135 -17.56 -2.09 3.64
N HIS A 136 -16.40 -2.70 3.44
CA HIS A 136 -16.08 -3.59 2.32
C HIS A 136 -16.21 -5.08 2.67
N GLY A 137 -16.84 -5.41 3.81
CA GLY A 137 -17.07 -6.80 4.21
C GLY A 137 -15.89 -7.49 4.89
N GLN A 138 -14.86 -6.78 5.28
CA GLN A 138 -13.79 -7.34 6.11
C GLN A 138 -14.30 -7.57 7.55
N THR A 139 -14.45 -8.83 7.92
CA THR A 139 -14.85 -9.27 9.26
C THR A 139 -13.64 -9.31 10.17
N GLY A 140 -13.23 -8.18 10.72
CA GLY A 140 -12.07 -8.10 11.63
C GLY A 140 -12.35 -7.32 12.92
N ILE A 141 -13.60 -6.89 13.13
CA ILE A 141 -13.96 -6.09 14.31
C ILE A 141 -14.30 -7.05 15.45
N THR A 142 -13.34 -7.28 16.31
CA THR A 142 -13.53 -7.99 17.58
C THR A 142 -14.31 -7.10 18.56
N GLY A 143 -15.51 -7.52 18.95
CA GLY A 143 -16.30 -6.91 20.02
C GLY A 143 -17.61 -6.27 19.56
N ILE A 144 -17.58 -5.09 18.95
CA ILE A 144 -18.77 -4.29 18.63
C ILE A 144 -19.56 -4.87 17.46
N GLY A 145 -18.92 -5.55 16.51
CA GLY A 145 -19.54 -6.12 15.31
C GLY A 145 -20.28 -7.47 15.51
N ARG A 146 -20.39 -7.96 16.75
CA ARG A 146 -21.04 -9.26 17.02
C ARG A 146 -22.56 -9.18 17.19
N THR A 147 -23.10 -7.99 17.36
CA THR A 147 -24.56 -7.78 17.52
C THR A 147 -25.13 -7.00 16.33
N ALA A 148 -26.38 -7.29 15.97
CA ALA A 148 -27.06 -6.59 14.88
C ALA A 148 -27.15 -5.08 15.12
N SER A 149 -27.36 -4.64 16.36
CA SER A 149 -27.37 -3.23 16.74
C SER A 149 -25.99 -2.58 16.63
N GLY A 150 -24.92 -3.28 17.00
CA GLY A 150 -23.53 -2.80 16.83
C GLY A 150 -23.16 -2.60 15.37
N ILE A 151 -23.52 -3.54 14.51
CA ILE A 151 -23.32 -3.43 13.04
C ILE A 151 -24.12 -2.24 12.49
N SER A 152 -25.37 -2.07 12.91
CA SER A 152 -26.21 -0.95 12.48
C SER A 152 -25.62 0.41 12.89
N MET A 153 -25.06 0.54 14.09
CA MET A 153 -24.42 1.76 14.56
C MET A 153 -23.14 2.06 13.74
N LEU A 154 -22.34 1.05 13.44
CA LEU A 154 -21.13 1.21 12.63
C LEU A 154 -21.47 1.62 11.19
N MET A 155 -22.47 0.99 10.58
CA MET A 155 -22.98 1.36 9.25
C MET A 155 -23.58 2.78 9.26
N GLY A 156 -24.25 3.17 10.35
CA GLY A 156 -24.76 4.52 10.56
C GLY A 156 -23.64 5.57 10.59
N ALA A 157 -22.56 5.29 11.30
CA ALA A 157 -21.39 6.16 11.37
C ALA A 157 -20.70 6.30 10.01
N ALA A 158 -20.45 5.19 9.31
CA ALA A 158 -19.87 5.21 7.97
C ALA A 158 -20.74 5.97 6.96
N SER A 159 -22.06 5.81 7.03
CA SER A 159 -23.00 6.52 6.14
C SER A 159 -23.07 8.03 6.45
N SER A 160 -22.68 8.46 7.63
CA SER A 160 -22.68 9.88 8.01
C SER A 160 -21.65 10.70 7.23
N SER A 161 -20.45 10.16 7.00
CA SER A 161 -19.42 10.82 6.20
C SER A 161 -19.87 10.94 4.73
N ILE A 162 -20.44 9.87 4.16
CA ILE A 162 -20.97 9.88 2.80
C ILE A 162 -22.14 10.88 2.65
N LYS A 163 -23.01 10.98 3.66
CA LYS A 163 -24.09 11.98 3.65
C LYS A 163 -23.58 13.41 3.63
N THR A 164 -22.45 13.69 4.25
CA THR A 164 -21.83 15.02 4.23
C THR A 164 -21.36 15.36 2.80
N VAL A 165 -20.73 14.40 2.12
CA VAL A 165 -20.32 14.56 0.71
C VAL A 165 -21.53 14.81 -0.21
N ILE A 166 -22.65 14.10 0.01
CA ILE A 166 -23.88 14.27 -0.80
C ILE A 166 -24.54 15.64 -0.58
N LYS A 167 -24.33 16.25 0.59
CA LYS A 167 -24.89 17.57 0.91
C LYS A 167 -24.09 18.73 0.33
N ASN A 168 -22.81 18.52 0.00
CA ASN A 168 -21.96 19.50 -0.67
C ASN A 168 -22.38 19.70 -2.13
#